data_8c0deb5860e384ae5e5eeb4a57a2f8f1
#
_entry.id   8c0deb5860e384ae5e5eeb4a57a2f8f1
#
_cell.length_a   1.000
_cell.length_b   1.000
_cell.length_c   1.000
_cell.angle_alpha   90.00
_cell.angle_beta   90.00
_cell.angle_gamma   90.00
#
_symmetry.space_group_name_H-M   'P 1'
#
loop_
_entity.id
_entity.type
_entity.pdbx_description
1 polymer ?
#
loop_
_entity_poly.entity_id
_entity_poly.type
_entity_poly.pdbx_seq_one_letter_code
_entity_poly.pdbx_strand_id
1 'polypeptide(L)'
;QAFQDIQGDVYEMLLAEIATAGKNGQFRTPRHIIKLMAELVQPQLGHKIADPACGTGGFLLGAYQYIVTQLAIKAGTKNLEPDEDGFVRTSVAAALTEKAQAILQESLCGYDIDATMVRLGLMNLMMHGIDEPHIDYQDTLSKSYNEEAEYDIVLANPPFTGSIDKGDINGNLQLSTTKTELLFVENIYRLLKKGGTACVIVPQGVLFGPGVAFRTLRQLLVERCDLKAVITLPSGVFKPYAGV
;
A
#
# COMPACT_ATOMS: atom_id res chain seq x y z
N GLN A 1 18.49 5.75 -18.90
CA GLN A 1 18.40 5.45 -17.47
C GLN A 1 18.31 6.73 -16.65
N ALA A 2 19.30 7.63 -16.71
CA ALA A 2 19.24 8.93 -16.00
C ALA A 2 17.98 9.76 -16.34
N PHE A 3 17.42 9.59 -17.52
CA PHE A 3 16.22 10.28 -17.94
C PHE A 3 14.94 9.72 -17.29
N GLN A 4 14.84 8.42 -17.08
CA GLN A 4 13.73 7.79 -16.35
C GLN A 4 13.74 8.17 -14.87
N ASP A 5 14.91 8.23 -14.25
CA ASP A 5 15.04 8.65 -12.86
C ASP A 5 14.58 10.11 -12.68
N ILE A 6 14.96 11.00 -13.61
CA ILE A 6 14.52 12.40 -13.60
C ILE A 6 12.99 12.50 -13.84
N GLN A 7 12.44 11.71 -14.73
CA GLN A 7 10.98 11.71 -14.97
C GLN A 7 10.21 11.25 -13.73
N GLY A 8 10.68 10.22 -13.04
CA GLY A 8 10.10 9.75 -11.79
C GLY A 8 10.12 10.84 -10.71
N ASP A 9 11.26 11.48 -10.50
CA ASP A 9 11.43 12.55 -9.50
C ASP A 9 10.53 13.77 -9.80
N VAL A 10 10.45 14.19 -11.06
CA VAL A 10 9.55 15.29 -11.48
C VAL A 10 8.10 14.92 -11.28
N TYR A 11 7.72 13.66 -11.57
CA TYR A 11 6.36 13.21 -11.39
C TYR A 11 5.97 13.13 -9.90
N GLU A 12 6.87 12.66 -9.06
CA GLU A 12 6.70 12.66 -7.60
C GLU A 12 6.51 14.08 -7.05
N MET A 13 7.28 15.05 -7.53
CA MET A 13 7.13 16.47 -7.17
C MET A 13 5.76 17.01 -7.60
N LEU A 14 5.31 16.72 -8.81
CA LEU A 14 3.98 17.10 -9.30
C LEU A 14 2.86 16.47 -8.46
N LEU A 15 2.99 15.20 -8.10
CA LEU A 15 2.02 14.52 -7.21
C LEU A 15 1.96 15.18 -5.83
N ALA A 16 3.09 15.60 -5.29
CA ALA A 16 3.16 16.32 -4.02
C ALA A 16 2.45 17.69 -4.10
N GLU A 17 2.63 18.42 -5.20
CA GLU A 17 1.93 19.70 -5.43
C GLU A 17 0.41 19.50 -5.61
N ILE A 18 -0.01 18.49 -6.36
CA ILE A 18 -1.43 18.17 -6.52
C ILE A 18 -2.06 17.81 -5.17
N ALA A 19 -1.37 17.05 -4.33
CA ALA A 19 -1.82 16.71 -2.99
C ALA A 19 -1.96 17.94 -2.08
N THR A 20 -1.09 18.94 -2.22
CA THR A 20 -1.15 20.19 -1.44
C THR A 20 -2.18 21.18 -1.96
N ALA A 21 -2.44 21.19 -3.27
CA ALA A 21 -3.36 22.14 -3.92
C ALA A 21 -4.83 21.64 -4.00
N GLY A 22 -5.07 20.36 -3.80
CA GLY A 22 -6.33 19.73 -4.14
C GLY A 22 -7.39 19.72 -3.06
N LYS A 23 -8.63 19.98 -3.45
CA LYS A 23 -9.85 19.69 -2.69
C LYS A 23 -10.06 18.18 -2.41
N ASN A 24 -9.30 17.33 -3.06
CA ASN A 24 -9.26 15.88 -2.89
C ASN A 24 -8.02 15.51 -2.07
N GLY A 25 -7.90 16.06 -0.85
CA GLY A 25 -6.83 15.77 0.09
C GLY A 25 -6.80 14.32 0.54
N GLN A 26 -6.57 13.41 -0.39
CA GLN A 26 -6.23 12.04 -0.05
C GLN A 26 -4.80 12.05 0.49
N PHE A 27 -4.66 11.50 1.67
CA PHE A 27 -3.42 11.45 2.42
C PHE A 27 -2.38 10.65 1.65
N ARG A 28 -1.40 11.35 1.10
CA ARG A 28 -0.24 10.69 0.54
C ARG A 28 0.64 10.22 1.71
N THR A 29 0.89 8.94 1.78
CA THR A 29 1.80 8.38 2.78
C THR A 29 3.22 8.89 2.52
N PRO A 30 3.90 9.49 3.53
CA PRO A 30 5.28 9.93 3.38
C PRO A 30 6.20 8.78 2.96
N ARG A 31 7.16 9.04 2.07
CA ARG A 31 8.04 8.00 1.51
C ARG A 31 8.83 7.23 2.56
N HIS A 32 9.31 7.90 3.60
CA HIS A 32 10.03 7.24 4.70
C HIS A 32 9.14 6.26 5.49
N ILE A 33 7.83 6.50 5.58
CA ILE A 33 6.86 5.56 6.18
C ILE A 33 6.63 4.38 5.25
N ILE A 34 6.49 4.62 3.96
CA ILE A 34 6.39 3.55 2.94
C ILE A 34 7.61 2.64 3.04
N LYS A 35 8.81 3.21 3.11
CA LYS A 35 10.07 2.46 3.25
C LYS A 35 10.08 1.63 4.52
N LEU A 36 9.74 2.23 5.67
CA LEU A 36 9.66 1.51 6.95
C LEU A 36 8.70 0.31 6.83
N MET A 37 7.52 0.50 6.25
CA MET A 37 6.54 -0.58 6.11
C MET A 37 7.04 -1.68 5.17
N ALA A 38 7.69 -1.33 4.07
CA ALA A 38 8.31 -2.31 3.17
C ALA A 38 9.42 -3.11 3.87
N GLU A 39 10.27 -2.45 4.67
CA GLU A 39 11.31 -3.11 5.46
C GLU A 39 10.75 -4.05 6.53
N LEU A 40 9.61 -3.71 7.13
CA LEU A 40 8.95 -4.56 8.13
C LEU A 40 8.35 -5.83 7.52
N VAL A 41 7.70 -5.73 6.35
CA VAL A 41 7.07 -6.89 5.71
C VAL A 41 8.01 -7.69 4.80
N GLN A 42 9.13 -7.11 4.39
CA GLN A 42 10.17 -7.74 3.59
C GLN A 42 9.64 -8.47 2.34
N PRO A 43 8.98 -7.78 1.41
CA PRO A 43 8.46 -8.42 0.21
C PRO A 43 9.59 -9.03 -0.62
N GLN A 44 9.32 -10.16 -1.25
CA GLN A 44 10.28 -10.89 -2.07
C GLN A 44 9.77 -11.08 -3.49
N LEU A 45 10.70 -11.30 -4.42
CA LEU A 45 10.34 -11.67 -5.79
C LEU A 45 9.45 -12.93 -5.79
N GLY A 46 8.31 -12.83 -6.45
CA GLY A 46 7.30 -13.89 -6.50
C GLY A 46 6.18 -13.77 -5.46
N HIS A 47 6.31 -12.89 -4.46
CA HIS A 47 5.19 -12.57 -3.60
C HIS A 47 4.13 -11.77 -4.37
N LYS A 48 2.87 -12.15 -4.25
CA LYS A 48 1.73 -11.37 -4.73
C LYS A 48 1.40 -10.31 -3.69
N ILE A 49 1.43 -9.05 -4.09
CA ILE A 49 1.38 -7.88 -3.21
C ILE A 49 0.17 -7.03 -3.57
N ALA A 50 -0.63 -6.65 -2.58
CA ALA A 50 -1.77 -5.77 -2.80
C ALA A 50 -1.75 -4.51 -1.95
N ASP A 51 -2.36 -3.46 -2.50
CA ASP A 51 -2.84 -2.30 -1.78
C ASP A 51 -4.32 -2.06 -2.14
N PRO A 52 -5.26 -2.36 -1.21
CA PRO A 52 -6.69 -2.28 -1.48
C PRO A 52 -7.27 -0.85 -1.48
N ALA A 53 -6.46 0.16 -1.23
CA ALA A 53 -6.81 1.59 -1.27
C ALA A 53 -5.56 2.39 -1.68
N CYS A 54 -5.07 2.11 -2.90
CA CYS A 54 -3.69 2.39 -3.27
C CYS A 54 -3.38 3.86 -3.58
N GLY A 55 -4.39 4.71 -3.80
CA GLY A 55 -4.18 6.09 -4.18
C GLY A 55 -3.26 6.19 -5.42
N THR A 56 -2.14 6.86 -5.27
CA THR A 56 -1.14 7.01 -6.34
C THR A 56 -0.13 5.85 -6.45
N GLY A 57 -0.39 4.72 -5.79
CA GLY A 57 0.43 3.52 -5.89
C GLY A 57 1.74 3.57 -5.08
N GLY A 58 1.84 4.44 -4.09
CA GLY A 58 3.07 4.64 -3.31
C GLY A 58 3.59 3.38 -2.63
N PHE A 59 2.72 2.56 -2.04
CA PHE A 59 3.14 1.29 -1.42
C PHE A 59 3.57 0.24 -2.44
N LEU A 60 2.89 0.16 -3.58
CA LEU A 60 3.29 -0.75 -4.66
C LEU A 60 4.67 -0.38 -5.19
N LEU A 61 4.91 0.91 -5.39
CA LEU A 61 6.22 1.42 -5.78
C LEU A 61 7.28 1.13 -4.72
N GLY A 62 6.98 1.36 -3.43
CA GLY A 62 7.89 1.08 -2.33
C GLY A 62 8.25 -0.39 -2.22
N ALA A 63 7.28 -1.30 -2.38
CA ALA A 63 7.53 -2.74 -2.42
C ALA A 63 8.40 -3.14 -3.62
N TYR A 64 8.12 -2.60 -4.81
CA TYR A 64 8.94 -2.78 -6.00
C TYR A 64 10.40 -2.35 -5.75
N GLN A 65 10.60 -1.12 -5.28
CA GLN A 65 11.94 -0.58 -5.00
C GLN A 65 12.69 -1.41 -3.95
N TYR A 66 11.99 -1.88 -2.91
CA TYR A 66 12.59 -2.76 -1.91
C TYR A 66 13.07 -4.08 -2.54
N ILE A 67 12.23 -4.76 -3.31
CA ILE A 67 12.57 -6.04 -3.95
C ILE A 67 13.76 -5.87 -4.90
N VAL A 68 13.72 -4.84 -5.75
CA VAL A 68 14.80 -4.54 -6.71
C VAL A 68 16.12 -4.28 -5.98
N THR A 69 16.08 -3.52 -4.88
CA THR A 69 17.25 -3.27 -4.03
C THR A 69 17.82 -4.56 -3.45
N GLN A 70 16.97 -5.44 -2.92
CA GLN A 70 17.40 -6.72 -2.36
C GLN A 70 18.03 -7.64 -3.43
N LEU A 71 17.46 -7.65 -4.64
CA LEU A 71 18.04 -8.40 -5.77
C LEU A 71 19.40 -7.86 -6.17
N ALA A 72 19.58 -6.54 -6.22
CA ALA A 72 20.85 -5.91 -6.53
C ALA A 72 21.92 -6.19 -5.46
N ILE A 73 21.57 -6.14 -4.19
CA ILE A 73 22.46 -6.52 -3.07
C ILE A 73 22.92 -7.97 -3.24
N LYS A 74 21.98 -8.90 -3.50
CA LYS A 74 22.29 -10.32 -3.72
C LYS A 74 23.17 -10.56 -4.95
N ALA A 75 23.02 -9.73 -5.99
CA ALA A 75 23.87 -9.78 -7.18
C ALA A 75 25.25 -9.16 -6.98
N GLY A 76 25.56 -8.63 -5.78
CA GLY A 76 26.84 -8.03 -5.46
C GLY A 76 27.06 -6.62 -6.05
N THR A 77 25.98 -5.92 -6.39
CA THR A 77 26.04 -4.53 -6.86
C THR A 77 26.65 -3.65 -5.76
N LYS A 78 27.74 -2.96 -6.10
CA LYS A 78 28.43 -2.01 -5.21
C LYS A 78 27.89 -0.59 -5.46
N ASN A 79 27.99 0.27 -4.45
CA ASN A 79 27.61 1.69 -4.50
C ASN A 79 26.09 1.90 -4.72
N LEU A 80 25.30 1.22 -3.92
CA LEU A 80 23.88 1.47 -3.80
C LEU A 80 23.70 2.72 -2.92
N GLU A 81 23.57 3.90 -3.54
CA GLU A 81 23.34 5.14 -2.82
C GLU A 81 21.83 5.36 -2.69
N PRO A 82 21.30 5.42 -1.46
CA PRO A 82 19.90 5.77 -1.23
C PRO A 82 19.66 7.26 -1.50
N ASP A 83 18.45 7.59 -1.95
CA ASP A 83 17.96 8.96 -2.01
C ASP A 83 17.69 9.52 -0.59
N GLU A 84 17.20 10.77 -0.50
CA GLU A 84 16.88 11.44 0.77
C GLU A 84 15.86 10.67 1.61
N ASP A 85 14.96 9.91 0.98
CA ASP A 85 13.96 9.07 1.63
C ASP A 85 14.46 7.66 1.94
N GLY A 86 15.69 7.33 1.55
CA GLY A 86 16.35 6.06 1.80
C GLY A 86 16.02 4.97 0.79
N PHE A 87 15.40 5.30 -0.34
CA PHE A 87 15.21 4.37 -1.46
C PHE A 87 16.41 4.39 -2.40
N VAL A 88 16.81 3.22 -2.87
CA VAL A 88 17.87 3.12 -3.89
C VAL A 88 17.28 3.44 -5.25
N ARG A 89 17.96 4.29 -6.02
CA ARG A 89 17.47 4.74 -7.33
C ARG A 89 17.41 3.61 -8.36
N THR A 90 16.54 3.77 -9.33
CA THR A 90 16.15 2.78 -10.36
C THR A 90 17.27 2.36 -11.30
N SER A 91 18.45 3.01 -11.28
CA SER A 91 19.65 2.50 -11.99
C SER A 91 19.99 1.04 -11.60
N VAL A 92 19.46 0.60 -10.47
CA VAL A 92 19.50 -0.78 -10.00
C VAL A 92 18.55 -1.70 -10.78
N ALA A 93 17.49 -1.18 -11.38
CA ALA A 93 16.58 -1.96 -12.22
C ALA A 93 17.29 -2.58 -13.44
N ALA A 94 18.38 -1.97 -13.91
CA ALA A 94 19.21 -2.55 -14.98
C ALA A 94 19.87 -3.89 -14.62
N ALA A 95 19.90 -4.24 -13.34
CA ALA A 95 20.40 -5.53 -12.86
C ALA A 95 19.32 -6.62 -12.87
N LEU A 96 18.04 -6.27 -13.18
CA LEU A 96 16.96 -7.24 -13.24
C LEU A 96 17.03 -8.05 -14.54
N THR A 97 16.92 -9.37 -14.41
CA THR A 97 16.66 -10.22 -15.57
C THR A 97 15.25 -9.97 -16.11
N GLU A 98 15.02 -10.16 -17.42
CA GLU A 98 13.70 -10.06 -18.03
C GLU A 98 12.66 -10.92 -17.29
N LYS A 99 13.04 -12.09 -16.84
CA LYS A 99 12.17 -12.97 -16.06
C LYS A 99 11.77 -12.35 -14.70
N ALA A 100 12.72 -11.75 -13.99
CA ALA A 100 12.43 -11.09 -12.70
C ALA A 100 11.53 -9.87 -12.90
N GLN A 101 11.74 -9.11 -13.97
CA GLN A 101 10.91 -7.97 -14.32
C GLN A 101 9.47 -8.39 -14.63
N ALA A 102 9.27 -9.44 -15.44
CA ALA A 102 7.94 -9.98 -15.74
C ALA A 102 7.21 -10.43 -14.45
N ILE A 103 7.90 -11.17 -13.56
CA ILE A 103 7.31 -11.59 -12.28
C ILE A 103 6.90 -10.39 -11.43
N LEU A 104 7.74 -9.35 -11.35
CA LEU A 104 7.44 -8.15 -10.56
C LEU A 104 6.23 -7.39 -11.10
N GLN A 105 6.09 -7.25 -12.41
CA GLN A 105 4.96 -6.57 -13.04
C GLN A 105 3.63 -7.26 -12.70
N GLU A 106 3.57 -8.58 -12.76
CA GLU A 106 2.38 -9.36 -12.44
C GLU A 106 2.08 -9.46 -10.93
N SER A 107 3.06 -9.14 -10.08
CA SER A 107 2.95 -9.34 -8.63
C SER A 107 2.30 -8.19 -7.88
N LEU A 108 2.23 -6.99 -8.47
CA LEU A 108 1.78 -5.77 -7.82
C LEU A 108 0.35 -5.44 -8.22
N CYS A 109 -0.58 -5.47 -7.28
CA CYS A 109 -2.00 -5.23 -7.51
C CYS A 109 -2.50 -4.06 -6.65
N GLY A 110 -3.11 -3.06 -7.28
CA GLY A 110 -3.71 -1.92 -6.61
C GLY A 110 -5.18 -1.77 -6.92
N TYR A 111 -5.91 -1.19 -5.97
CA TYR A 111 -7.34 -0.87 -6.12
C TYR A 111 -7.62 0.50 -5.54
N ASP A 112 -8.45 1.29 -6.21
CA ASP A 112 -8.96 2.54 -5.68
C ASP A 112 -10.35 2.84 -6.22
N ILE A 113 -11.15 3.57 -5.44
CA ILE A 113 -12.49 4.03 -5.82
C ILE A 113 -12.48 5.36 -6.56
N ASP A 114 -11.34 6.03 -6.62
CA ASP A 114 -11.17 7.29 -7.33
C ASP A 114 -10.45 7.06 -8.67
N ALA A 115 -11.19 7.23 -9.76
CA ALA A 115 -10.65 7.06 -11.11
C ALA A 115 -9.46 7.99 -11.43
N THR A 116 -9.37 9.15 -10.78
CA THR A 116 -8.23 10.05 -10.91
C THR A 116 -7.01 9.47 -10.22
N MET A 117 -7.16 8.92 -9.01
CA MET A 117 -6.09 8.24 -8.29
C MET A 117 -5.59 7.01 -9.06
N VAL A 118 -6.49 6.20 -9.63
CA VAL A 118 -6.11 5.07 -10.48
C VAL A 118 -5.21 5.53 -11.65
N ARG A 119 -5.61 6.58 -12.37
CA ARG A 119 -4.81 7.10 -13.49
C ARG A 119 -3.45 7.64 -13.04
N LEU A 120 -3.43 8.41 -11.96
CA LEU A 120 -2.18 8.94 -11.40
C LEU A 120 -1.28 7.83 -10.90
N GLY A 121 -1.84 6.80 -10.27
CA GLY A 121 -1.10 5.62 -9.82
C GLY A 121 -0.49 4.82 -10.97
N LEU A 122 -1.26 4.55 -12.01
CA LEU A 122 -0.75 3.89 -13.22
C LEU A 122 0.41 4.67 -13.82
N MET A 123 0.26 5.99 -14.00
CA MET A 123 1.33 6.84 -14.51
C MET A 123 2.56 6.84 -13.59
N ASN A 124 2.34 6.89 -12.26
CA ASN A 124 3.42 6.85 -11.29
C ASN A 124 4.26 5.57 -11.43
N LEU A 125 3.61 4.42 -11.47
CA LEU A 125 4.30 3.13 -11.60
C LEU A 125 5.03 3.02 -12.94
N MET A 126 4.41 3.47 -14.04
CA MET A 126 5.04 3.48 -15.36
C MET A 126 6.29 4.37 -15.41
N MET A 127 6.24 5.57 -14.81
CA MET A 127 7.38 6.48 -14.74
C MET A 127 8.56 5.90 -13.95
N HIS A 128 8.30 4.93 -13.07
CA HIS A 128 9.33 4.24 -12.29
C HIS A 128 9.73 2.87 -12.87
N GLY A 129 9.37 2.60 -14.13
CA GLY A 129 9.84 1.42 -14.88
C GLY A 129 9.01 0.15 -14.69
N ILE A 130 7.76 0.28 -14.24
CA ILE A 130 6.77 -0.79 -14.27
C ILE A 130 5.93 -0.56 -15.52
N ASP A 131 6.23 -1.29 -16.60
CA ASP A 131 5.65 -1.01 -17.92
C ASP A 131 4.16 -1.36 -18.01
N GLU A 132 3.73 -2.41 -17.31
CA GLU A 132 2.35 -2.88 -17.28
C GLU A 132 1.81 -2.91 -15.83
N PRO A 133 1.57 -1.75 -15.20
CA PRO A 133 1.07 -1.71 -13.83
C PRO A 133 -0.39 -2.13 -13.74
N HIS A 134 -0.74 -2.82 -12.66
CA HIS A 134 -2.11 -3.27 -12.38
C HIS A 134 -2.71 -2.44 -11.23
N ILE A 135 -3.49 -1.42 -11.60
CA ILE A 135 -4.34 -0.67 -10.67
C ILE A 135 -5.74 -0.63 -11.27
N ASP A 136 -6.71 -1.16 -10.55
CA ASP A 136 -8.09 -1.24 -10.97
C ASP A 136 -8.99 -0.25 -10.23
N TYR A 137 -9.95 0.33 -10.96
CA TYR A 137 -11.04 1.11 -10.38
C TYR A 137 -12.03 0.16 -9.71
N GLN A 138 -11.90 -0.02 -8.39
CA GLN A 138 -12.70 -1.00 -7.64
C GLN A 138 -12.85 -0.58 -6.17
N ASP A 139 -14.06 -0.67 -5.64
CA ASP A 139 -14.29 -0.63 -4.20
C ASP A 139 -14.11 -2.03 -3.62
N THR A 140 -12.99 -2.23 -2.90
CA THR A 140 -12.64 -3.52 -2.30
C THR A 140 -13.49 -3.90 -1.09
N LEU A 141 -14.30 -2.97 -0.57
CA LEU A 141 -15.28 -3.25 0.48
C LEU A 141 -16.65 -3.62 -0.07
N SER A 142 -16.88 -3.45 -1.37
CA SER A 142 -18.18 -3.65 -1.99
C SER A 142 -18.46 -5.12 -2.29
N LYS A 143 -19.74 -5.45 -2.45
CA LYS A 143 -20.21 -6.79 -2.83
C LYS A 143 -19.76 -7.26 -4.21
N SER A 144 -19.26 -6.36 -5.05
CA SER A 144 -18.68 -6.71 -6.36
C SER A 144 -17.25 -7.21 -6.28
N TYR A 145 -16.60 -7.10 -5.12
CA TYR A 145 -15.22 -7.54 -4.90
C TYR A 145 -15.18 -8.92 -4.26
N ASN A 146 -14.54 -9.89 -4.91
CA ASN A 146 -14.62 -11.30 -4.53
C ASN A 146 -13.27 -11.94 -4.19
N GLU A 147 -12.18 -11.19 -4.16
CA GLU A 147 -10.87 -11.76 -3.84
C GLU A 147 -10.76 -12.16 -2.36
N GLU A 148 -10.18 -13.31 -2.12
CA GLU A 148 -9.97 -13.88 -0.79
C GLU A 148 -8.76 -14.80 -0.81
N ALA A 149 -7.88 -14.67 0.19
CA ALA A 149 -6.65 -15.47 0.33
C ALA A 149 -5.75 -15.50 -0.92
N GLU A 150 -5.59 -14.34 -1.56
CA GLU A 150 -4.87 -14.19 -2.83
C GLU A 150 -3.45 -13.63 -2.66
N TYR A 151 -3.15 -12.93 -1.56
CA TYR A 151 -1.96 -12.12 -1.42
C TYR A 151 -1.01 -12.63 -0.35
N ASP A 152 0.29 -12.57 -0.66
CA ASP A 152 1.37 -12.87 0.29
C ASP A 152 1.66 -11.66 1.17
N ILE A 153 1.55 -10.45 0.60
CA ILE A 153 1.80 -9.17 1.27
C ILE A 153 0.64 -8.21 0.99
N VAL A 154 0.19 -7.51 2.03
CA VAL A 154 -0.69 -6.34 1.90
C VAL A 154 -0.07 -5.16 2.63
N LEU A 155 0.06 -4.05 1.91
CA LEU A 155 0.50 -2.76 2.43
C LEU A 155 -0.61 -1.75 2.18
N ALA A 156 -1.05 -1.04 3.20
CA ALA A 156 -2.17 -0.12 3.05
C ALA A 156 -2.15 1.05 4.03
N ASN A 157 -2.63 2.18 3.54
CA ASN A 157 -3.05 3.33 4.34
C ASN A 157 -4.50 3.67 3.96
N PRO A 158 -5.48 2.88 4.41
CA PRO A 158 -6.88 3.10 4.06
C PRO A 158 -7.41 4.39 4.67
N PRO A 159 -8.55 4.93 4.16
CA PRO A 159 -9.18 6.12 4.72
C PRO A 159 -9.42 5.99 6.23
N PHE A 160 -9.07 7.02 7.00
CA PHE A 160 -9.19 7.01 8.46
C PHE A 160 -10.61 7.17 8.97
N THR A 161 -11.48 7.72 8.13
CA THR A 161 -12.90 7.90 8.40
C THR A 161 -13.69 7.69 7.13
N GLY A 162 -14.87 7.12 7.26
CA GLY A 162 -15.78 6.93 6.15
C GLY A 162 -16.89 5.96 6.50
N SER A 163 -17.86 5.88 5.62
CA SER A 163 -18.97 4.93 5.74
C SER A 163 -19.37 4.45 4.36
N ILE A 164 -19.62 3.16 4.26
CA ILE A 164 -20.21 2.52 3.08
C ILE A 164 -21.68 2.23 3.34
N ASP A 165 -22.49 2.28 2.30
CA ASP A 165 -23.90 1.85 2.42
C ASP A 165 -23.96 0.38 2.83
N LYS A 166 -24.81 0.08 3.83
CA LYS A 166 -24.93 -1.26 4.37
C LYS A 166 -25.33 -2.30 3.31
N GLY A 167 -26.12 -1.88 2.32
CA GLY A 167 -26.56 -2.73 1.22
C GLY A 167 -25.46 -3.07 0.21
N ASP A 168 -24.36 -2.32 0.22
CA ASP A 168 -23.25 -2.48 -0.72
C ASP A 168 -22.05 -3.20 -0.12
N ILE A 169 -22.05 -3.45 1.19
CA ILE A 169 -20.95 -4.14 1.88
C ILE A 169 -20.80 -5.56 1.36
N ASN A 170 -19.55 -5.96 1.10
CA ASN A 170 -19.19 -7.33 0.75
C ASN A 170 -19.72 -8.31 1.81
N GLY A 171 -20.53 -9.27 1.37
CA GLY A 171 -21.16 -10.25 2.24
C GLY A 171 -20.20 -11.17 3.01
N ASN A 172 -18.93 -11.19 2.59
CA ASN A 172 -17.88 -11.94 3.28
C ASN A 172 -17.33 -11.21 4.51
N LEU A 173 -17.56 -9.91 4.65
CA LEU A 173 -17.18 -9.14 5.84
C LEU A 173 -18.18 -9.40 6.96
N GLN A 174 -17.68 -9.75 8.14
CA GLN A 174 -18.48 -10.21 9.28
C GLN A 174 -18.74 -9.12 10.33
N LEU A 175 -17.97 -8.03 10.29
CA LEU A 175 -18.14 -6.92 11.23
C LEU A 175 -19.47 -6.22 11.02
N SER A 176 -20.26 -6.11 12.08
CA SER A 176 -21.54 -5.37 12.05
C SER A 176 -21.29 -3.87 12.16
N THR A 177 -20.78 -3.27 11.09
CA THR A 177 -20.46 -1.84 11.02
C THR A 177 -20.50 -1.36 9.57
N THR A 178 -20.66 -0.06 9.38
CA THR A 178 -20.48 0.63 8.09
C THR A 178 -19.19 1.46 8.05
N LYS A 179 -18.42 1.47 9.14
CA LYS A 179 -17.19 2.24 9.26
C LYS A 179 -16.08 1.64 8.41
N THR A 180 -15.63 2.38 7.42
CA THR A 180 -14.66 1.90 6.43
C THR A 180 -13.30 1.57 7.07
N GLU A 181 -12.86 2.34 8.07
CA GLU A 181 -11.60 2.08 8.79
C GLU A 181 -11.55 0.70 9.46
N LEU A 182 -12.68 0.18 9.93
CA LEU A 182 -12.76 -1.17 10.50
C LEU A 182 -12.89 -2.24 9.42
N LEU A 183 -13.72 -1.99 8.43
CA LEU A 183 -13.95 -2.93 7.33
C LEU A 183 -12.71 -3.15 6.48
N PHE A 184 -11.86 -2.13 6.27
CA PHE A 184 -10.59 -2.29 5.56
C PHE A 184 -9.65 -3.26 6.30
N VAL A 185 -9.55 -3.17 7.63
CA VAL A 185 -8.67 -4.08 8.39
C VAL A 185 -9.19 -5.52 8.30
N GLU A 186 -10.50 -5.73 8.42
CA GLU A 186 -11.09 -7.05 8.22
C GLU A 186 -10.86 -7.57 6.79
N ASN A 187 -11.05 -6.71 5.78
CA ASN A 187 -10.83 -7.09 4.40
C ASN A 187 -9.37 -7.48 4.13
N ILE A 188 -8.41 -6.73 4.67
CA ILE A 188 -6.98 -7.05 4.55
C ILE A 188 -6.68 -8.43 5.16
N TYR A 189 -7.25 -8.75 6.32
CA TYR A 189 -7.14 -10.08 6.89
C TYR A 189 -7.64 -11.17 5.92
N ARG A 190 -8.75 -10.92 5.23
CA ARG A 190 -9.33 -11.88 4.27
C ARG A 190 -8.51 -12.01 2.99
N LEU A 191 -7.90 -10.92 2.54
CA LEU A 191 -7.06 -10.91 1.33
C LEU A 191 -5.78 -11.72 1.48
N LEU A 192 -5.27 -11.85 2.71
CA LEU A 192 -4.02 -12.56 2.98
C LEU A 192 -4.17 -14.08 2.83
N LYS A 193 -3.23 -14.69 2.16
CA LYS A 193 -2.98 -16.13 2.25
C LYS A 193 -2.60 -16.52 3.68
N LYS A 194 -2.74 -17.79 4.01
CA LYS A 194 -2.16 -18.33 5.25
C LYS A 194 -0.64 -18.11 5.22
N GLY A 195 -0.12 -17.51 6.29
CA GLY A 195 1.29 -17.13 6.39
C GLY A 195 1.66 -15.83 5.68
N GLY A 196 0.69 -15.16 5.04
CA GLY A 196 0.87 -13.83 4.48
C GLY A 196 1.03 -12.76 5.56
N THR A 197 1.62 -11.63 5.19
CA THR A 197 1.93 -10.53 6.12
C THR A 197 1.31 -9.23 5.63
N ALA A 198 0.73 -8.46 6.56
CA ALA A 198 0.25 -7.11 6.27
C ALA A 198 0.89 -6.07 7.19
N CYS A 199 1.09 -4.87 6.66
CA CYS A 199 1.38 -3.69 7.44
C CYS A 199 0.38 -2.60 7.04
N VAL A 200 -0.37 -2.09 8.04
CA VAL A 200 -1.53 -1.22 7.80
C VAL A 200 -1.46 -0.02 8.72
N ILE A 201 -1.65 1.16 8.14
CA ILE A 201 -1.82 2.39 8.93
C ILE A 201 -3.28 2.49 9.35
N VAL A 202 -3.51 2.68 10.64
CA VAL A 202 -4.84 2.79 11.21
C VAL A 202 -4.93 3.98 12.17
N PRO A 203 -6.09 4.63 12.28
CA PRO A 203 -6.29 5.63 13.33
C PRO A 203 -6.32 4.96 14.71
N GLN A 204 -5.88 5.67 15.75
CA GLN A 204 -5.87 5.17 17.13
C GLN A 204 -7.22 4.62 17.59
N GLY A 205 -8.32 5.17 17.06
CA GLY A 205 -9.67 4.67 17.32
C GLY A 205 -9.86 3.18 17.06
N VAL A 206 -9.16 2.60 16.10
CA VAL A 206 -9.21 1.15 15.82
C VAL A 206 -8.73 0.35 17.03
N LEU A 207 -7.69 0.82 17.71
CA LEU A 207 -7.07 0.13 18.86
C LEU A 207 -7.84 0.40 20.17
N PHE A 208 -8.38 1.59 20.34
CA PHE A 208 -8.93 2.05 21.64
C PHE A 208 -10.42 2.41 21.57
N GLY A 209 -11.02 2.43 20.39
CA GLY A 209 -12.41 2.82 20.19
C GLY A 209 -13.38 1.93 20.98
N PRO A 210 -14.44 2.53 21.54
CA PRO A 210 -15.51 1.79 22.20
C PRO A 210 -16.46 1.16 21.19
N GLY A 211 -17.20 0.15 21.62
CA GLY A 211 -18.25 -0.50 20.84
C GLY A 211 -17.90 -1.90 20.37
N VAL A 212 -18.95 -2.60 19.94
CA VAL A 212 -18.86 -4.04 19.62
C VAL A 212 -17.98 -4.28 18.41
N ALA A 213 -18.17 -3.55 17.32
CA ALA A 213 -17.41 -3.74 16.09
C ALA A 213 -15.88 -3.54 16.29
N PHE A 214 -15.48 -2.53 17.05
CA PHE A 214 -14.07 -2.31 17.40
C PHE A 214 -13.50 -3.45 18.22
N ARG A 215 -14.26 -3.95 19.19
CA ARG A 215 -13.84 -5.08 20.04
C ARG A 215 -13.74 -6.38 19.21
N THR A 216 -14.73 -6.63 18.36
CA THR A 216 -14.72 -7.81 17.48
C THR A 216 -13.53 -7.79 16.51
N LEU A 217 -13.20 -6.63 15.94
CA LEU A 217 -12.02 -6.51 15.09
C LEU A 217 -10.72 -6.79 15.88
N ARG A 218 -10.56 -6.20 17.07
CA ARG A 218 -9.39 -6.49 17.92
C ARG A 218 -9.28 -7.95 18.31
N GLN A 219 -10.42 -8.58 18.62
CA GLN A 219 -10.48 -10.01 18.92
C GLN A 219 -10.02 -10.84 17.71
N LEU A 220 -10.49 -10.51 16.50
CA LEU A 220 -10.04 -11.15 15.26
C LEU A 220 -8.52 -11.06 15.10
N LEU A 221 -7.94 -9.88 15.29
CA LEU A 221 -6.50 -9.68 15.16
C LEU A 221 -5.67 -10.47 16.17
N VAL A 222 -6.17 -10.59 17.42
CA VAL A 222 -5.44 -11.31 18.50
C VAL A 222 -5.63 -12.82 18.38
N GLU A 223 -6.81 -13.29 17.98
CA GLU A 223 -7.14 -14.73 17.98
C GLU A 223 -6.82 -15.42 16.64
N ARG A 224 -6.86 -14.67 15.53
CA ARG A 224 -6.72 -15.23 14.17
C ARG A 224 -5.45 -14.84 13.45
N CYS A 225 -4.76 -13.80 13.92
CA CYS A 225 -3.51 -13.33 13.36
C CYS A 225 -2.37 -13.49 14.36
N ASP A 226 -1.16 -13.56 13.82
CA ASP A 226 0.06 -13.37 14.61
C ASP A 226 0.38 -11.88 14.60
N LEU A 227 -0.18 -11.13 15.55
CA LEU A 227 0.02 -9.68 15.67
C LEU A 227 1.47 -9.39 16.08
N LYS A 228 2.30 -9.04 15.08
CA LYS A 228 3.75 -8.86 15.27
C LYS A 228 4.10 -7.59 16.05
N ALA A 229 3.45 -6.48 15.74
CA ALA A 229 3.74 -5.18 16.35
C ALA A 229 2.56 -4.21 16.22
N VAL A 230 2.51 -3.28 17.15
CA VAL A 230 1.75 -2.03 17.07
C VAL A 230 2.74 -0.89 17.22
N ILE A 231 2.88 -0.07 16.18
CA ILE A 231 3.87 1.00 16.10
C ILE A 231 3.13 2.34 16.15
N THR A 232 3.44 3.15 17.15
CA THR A 232 2.89 4.51 17.24
C THR A 232 3.75 5.45 16.39
N LEU A 233 3.11 6.12 15.44
CA LEU A 233 3.77 7.17 14.66
C LEU A 233 3.75 8.49 15.42
N PRO A 234 4.79 9.34 15.27
CA PRO A 234 4.80 10.66 15.88
C PRO A 234 3.63 11.53 15.41
N SER A 235 3.12 12.39 16.29
CA SER A 235 2.09 13.34 15.92
C SER A 235 2.57 14.25 14.80
N GLY A 236 1.77 14.42 13.77
CA GLY A 236 2.09 15.30 12.65
C GLY A 236 2.71 14.64 11.44
N VAL A 237 2.97 13.33 11.45
CA VAL A 237 3.45 12.59 10.27
C VAL A 237 2.52 12.78 9.07
N PHE A 238 1.21 12.90 9.31
CA PHE A 238 0.19 13.11 8.27
C PHE A 238 -0.34 14.55 8.23
N LYS A 239 0.33 15.52 8.84
CA LYS A 239 -0.07 16.93 8.73
C LYS A 239 0.15 17.44 7.29
N PRO A 240 -0.71 18.37 6.81
CA PRO A 240 -1.79 19.04 7.55
C PRO A 240 -3.13 18.27 7.59
N TYR A 241 -3.19 17.05 7.09
CA TYR A 241 -4.43 16.37 6.70
C TYR A 241 -5.08 15.50 7.77
N ALA A 242 -4.35 15.03 8.77
CA ALA A 242 -4.93 14.28 9.87
C ALA A 242 -4.33 14.70 11.21
N GLY A 243 -5.20 14.97 12.16
CA GLY A 243 -4.83 15.01 13.57
C GLY A 243 -4.74 13.57 14.09
N VAL A 244 -3.61 12.90 13.80
CA VAL A 244 -3.31 11.57 14.33
C VAL A 244 -2.32 11.75 15.46
#